data_da5cc68fb5f0deb250a58fe9348baef2
#
_entry.id   da5cc68fb5f0deb250a58fe9348baef2
#
_cell.length_a   1.000
_cell.length_b   1.000
_cell.length_c   1.000
_cell.angle_alpha   90.00
_cell.angle_beta   90.00
_cell.angle_gamma   90.00
#
_symmetry.space_group_name_H-M   'P 1'
#
loop_
_entity.id
_entity.type
_entity.pdbx_description
1 polymer ?
#
loop_
_entity_poly.entity_id
_entity_poly.type
_entity_poly.pdbx_seq_one_letter_code
_entity_poly.pdbx_strand_id
1 'polypeptide(L)'
;MDKEALFQARTNPDFLKYLEEARVNSMKAEDIGLMYETLDSMLVLDLDENNLNELYQEILKTSFENVDKILNKHEKLDLEGDNLYYVRALYEHAIEKWSHDNFDGAKELIFVLSNIIKDETLEKALNVLIVF
;
A
#
# COMPACT_ATOMS: atom_id res chain seq x y z
N MET A 1 -1.59 -3.11 -21.74
CA MET A 1 -2.14 -1.86 -22.33
C MET A 1 -1.11 -1.29 -23.29
N ASP A 2 -1.49 -0.95 -24.51
CA ASP A 2 -0.56 -0.41 -25.49
C ASP A 2 -0.25 1.08 -25.23
N LYS A 3 0.76 1.59 -25.94
CA LYS A 3 1.22 2.97 -25.75
C LYS A 3 0.18 4.02 -26.12
N GLU A 4 -0.63 3.75 -27.15
CA GLU A 4 -1.69 4.66 -27.57
C GLU A 4 -2.81 4.74 -26.54
N ALA A 5 -3.24 3.60 -26.00
CA ALA A 5 -4.25 3.56 -24.96
C ALA A 5 -3.79 4.28 -23.68
N LEU A 6 -2.52 4.10 -23.28
CA LEU A 6 -1.93 4.83 -22.17
C LEU A 6 -1.90 6.35 -22.42
N PHE A 7 -1.49 6.76 -23.61
CA PHE A 7 -1.46 8.18 -23.97
C PHE A 7 -2.86 8.80 -23.94
N GLN A 8 -3.86 8.10 -24.50
CA GLN A 8 -5.24 8.57 -24.46
C GLN A 8 -5.76 8.71 -23.02
N ALA A 9 -5.50 7.73 -22.16
CA ALA A 9 -5.91 7.77 -20.76
C ALA A 9 -5.24 8.95 -20.03
N ARG A 10 -3.93 9.18 -20.25
CA ARG A 10 -3.19 10.28 -19.62
C ARG A 10 -3.66 11.66 -20.03
N THR A 11 -4.24 11.79 -21.23
CA THR A 11 -4.61 13.07 -21.81
C THR A 11 -6.11 13.30 -21.86
N ASN A 12 -6.92 12.31 -21.45
CA ASN A 12 -8.37 12.42 -21.43
C ASN A 12 -8.82 13.20 -20.18
N PRO A 13 -9.38 14.42 -20.34
CA PRO A 13 -9.76 15.25 -19.17
C PRO A 13 -10.82 14.59 -18.28
N ASP A 14 -11.77 13.85 -18.85
CA ASP A 14 -12.83 13.19 -18.09
C ASP A 14 -12.27 12.06 -17.23
N PHE A 15 -11.34 11.29 -17.77
CA PHE A 15 -10.69 10.19 -17.04
C PHE A 15 -9.80 10.74 -15.92
N LEU A 16 -9.04 11.79 -16.19
CA LEU A 16 -8.19 12.43 -15.16
C LEU A 16 -9.03 13.03 -14.04
N LYS A 17 -10.16 13.61 -14.37
CA LYS A 17 -11.12 14.12 -13.38
C LYS A 17 -11.69 12.99 -12.53
N TYR A 18 -12.04 11.88 -13.16
CA TYR A 18 -12.51 10.68 -12.45
C TYR A 18 -11.47 10.18 -11.45
N LEU A 19 -10.20 10.08 -11.85
CA LEU A 19 -9.12 9.66 -10.96
C LEU A 19 -8.91 10.62 -9.80
N GLU A 20 -8.97 11.93 -10.05
CA GLU A 20 -8.82 12.93 -9.00
C GLU A 20 -9.97 12.86 -7.98
N GLU A 21 -11.20 12.69 -8.45
CA GLU A 21 -12.35 12.49 -7.57
C GLU A 21 -12.21 11.19 -6.76
N ALA A 22 -11.75 10.10 -7.40
CA ALA A 22 -11.53 8.82 -6.72
C ALA A 22 -10.44 8.98 -5.65
N ARG A 23 -9.36 9.71 -5.92
CA ARG A 23 -8.31 9.99 -4.96
C ARG A 23 -8.86 10.68 -3.72
N VAL A 24 -9.55 11.79 -3.92
CA VAL A 24 -10.12 12.58 -2.82
C VAL A 24 -11.16 11.79 -2.03
N ASN A 25 -12.07 11.13 -2.72
CA ASN A 25 -13.15 10.38 -2.07
C ASN A 25 -12.66 9.17 -1.29
N SER A 26 -11.67 8.44 -1.83
CA SER A 26 -11.09 7.28 -1.15
C SER A 26 -10.36 7.68 0.14
N MET A 27 -9.67 8.82 0.13
CA MET A 27 -9.01 9.33 1.32
C MET A 27 -10.02 9.78 2.38
N LYS A 28 -11.09 10.46 1.98
CA LYS A 28 -12.16 10.87 2.91
C LYS A 28 -12.87 9.69 3.55
N ALA A 29 -13.13 8.66 2.76
CA ALA A 29 -13.80 7.44 3.22
C ALA A 29 -12.86 6.48 3.96
N GLU A 30 -11.55 6.73 3.93
CA GLU A 30 -10.52 5.82 4.45
C GLU A 30 -10.68 4.40 3.88
N ASP A 31 -11.06 4.32 2.60
CA ASP A 31 -11.28 3.07 1.88
C ASP A 31 -9.97 2.59 1.29
N ILE A 32 -9.30 1.67 1.99
CA ILE A 32 -7.96 1.20 1.62
C ILE A 32 -7.93 0.54 0.25
N GLY A 33 -8.93 -0.26 -0.08
CA GLY A 33 -9.00 -0.92 -1.39
C GLY A 33 -9.10 0.09 -2.53
N LEU A 34 -9.97 1.09 -2.39
CA LEU A 34 -10.15 2.13 -3.39
C LEU A 34 -8.91 3.04 -3.48
N MET A 35 -8.27 3.34 -2.35
CA MET A 35 -7.01 4.09 -2.35
C MET A 35 -5.93 3.36 -3.16
N TYR A 36 -5.78 2.04 -2.97
CA TYR A 36 -4.81 1.26 -3.74
C TYR A 36 -5.15 1.15 -5.21
N GLU A 37 -6.41 0.96 -5.57
CA GLU A 37 -6.83 0.95 -6.98
C GLU A 37 -6.48 2.28 -7.65
N THR A 38 -6.73 3.39 -6.97
CA THR A 38 -6.41 4.72 -7.48
C THR A 38 -4.90 4.91 -7.61
N LEU A 39 -4.15 4.51 -6.58
CA LEU A 39 -2.68 4.59 -6.60
C LEU A 39 -2.08 3.80 -7.77
N ASP A 40 -2.52 2.57 -7.95
CA ASP A 40 -2.02 1.71 -9.03
C ASP A 40 -2.33 2.32 -10.41
N SER A 41 -3.50 2.91 -10.59
CA SER A 41 -3.85 3.62 -11.82
C SER A 41 -2.97 4.84 -12.05
N MET A 42 -2.70 5.62 -11.01
CA MET A 42 -1.83 6.80 -11.10
C MET A 42 -0.39 6.41 -11.44
N LEU A 43 0.10 5.30 -10.88
CA LEU A 43 1.45 4.79 -11.17
C LEU A 43 1.57 4.33 -12.62
N VAL A 44 0.59 3.59 -13.13
CA VAL A 44 0.58 3.11 -14.52
C VAL A 44 0.57 4.29 -15.51
N LEU A 45 -0.17 5.35 -15.18
CA LEU A 45 -0.28 6.53 -16.03
C LEU A 45 0.83 7.55 -15.83
N ASP A 46 1.71 7.33 -14.85
CA ASP A 46 2.83 8.24 -14.52
C ASP A 46 2.32 9.67 -14.27
N LEU A 47 1.32 9.81 -13.40
CA LEU A 47 0.70 11.08 -13.08
C LEU A 47 1.46 11.83 -11.98
N ASP A 48 0.90 12.97 -11.55
CA ASP A 48 1.49 13.92 -10.59
C ASP A 48 2.08 13.23 -9.36
N GLU A 49 3.38 13.38 -9.16
CA GLU A 49 4.13 12.76 -8.07
C GLU A 49 3.69 13.27 -6.69
N ASN A 50 3.33 14.53 -6.57
CA ASN A 50 2.89 15.10 -5.29
C ASN A 50 1.56 14.49 -4.84
N ASN A 51 0.59 14.37 -5.74
CA ASN A 51 -0.69 13.73 -5.46
C ASN A 51 -0.53 12.25 -5.16
N LEU A 52 0.38 11.59 -5.85
CA LEU A 52 0.70 10.18 -5.64
C LEU A 52 1.30 9.97 -4.24
N ASN A 53 2.24 10.82 -3.84
CA ASN A 53 2.86 10.75 -2.51
C ASN A 53 1.85 11.03 -1.40
N GLU A 54 0.96 12.00 -1.59
CA GLU A 54 -0.11 12.29 -0.63
C GLU A 54 -1.01 11.08 -0.41
N LEU A 55 -1.43 10.43 -1.50
CA LEU A 55 -2.24 9.21 -1.44
C LEU A 55 -1.48 8.08 -0.75
N TYR A 56 -0.21 7.89 -1.07
CA TYR A 56 0.63 6.87 -0.44
C TYR A 56 0.75 7.10 1.08
N GLN A 57 0.96 8.33 1.52
CA GLN A 57 1.03 8.65 2.94
C GLN A 57 -0.30 8.36 3.65
N GLU A 58 -1.42 8.65 3.01
CA GLU A 58 -2.74 8.35 3.57
C GLU A 58 -2.98 6.83 3.65
N ILE A 59 -2.52 6.08 2.67
CA ILE A 59 -2.56 4.60 2.70
C ILE A 59 -1.78 4.08 3.90
N LEU A 60 -0.57 4.59 4.14
CA LEU A 60 0.24 4.17 5.30
C LEU A 60 -0.44 4.51 6.61
N LYS A 61 -0.94 5.73 6.74
CA LYS A 61 -1.64 6.19 7.95
C LYS A 61 -2.84 5.30 8.26
N THR A 62 -3.71 5.07 7.28
CA THR A 62 -4.90 4.25 7.43
C THR A 62 -4.53 2.81 7.80
N SER A 63 -3.50 2.27 7.16
CA SER A 63 -3.03 0.92 7.42
C SER A 63 -2.50 0.75 8.83
N PHE A 64 -1.64 1.66 9.30
CA PHE A 64 -1.11 1.60 10.67
C PHE A 64 -2.20 1.74 11.72
N GLU A 65 -3.15 2.67 11.53
CA GLU A 65 -4.27 2.85 12.45
C GLU A 65 -5.13 1.59 12.58
N ASN A 66 -5.43 0.94 11.47
CA ASN A 66 -6.26 -0.27 11.47
C ASN A 66 -5.52 -1.49 12.00
N VAL A 67 -4.23 -1.62 11.70
CA VAL A 67 -3.39 -2.68 12.26
C VAL A 67 -3.32 -2.54 13.77
N ASP A 68 -3.13 -1.33 14.30
CA ASP A 68 -3.14 -1.09 15.75
C ASP A 68 -4.45 -1.53 16.41
N LYS A 69 -5.58 -1.24 15.77
CA LYS A 69 -6.90 -1.66 16.28
C LYS A 69 -7.02 -3.18 16.33
N ILE A 70 -6.53 -3.88 15.30
CA ILE A 70 -6.56 -5.33 15.23
C ILE A 70 -5.68 -5.94 16.33
N LEU A 71 -4.45 -5.41 16.49
CA LEU A 71 -3.52 -5.89 17.51
C LEU A 71 -4.03 -5.63 18.94
N ASN A 72 -4.71 -4.52 19.17
CA ASN A 72 -5.30 -4.21 20.49
C ASN A 72 -6.39 -5.19 20.87
N LYS A 73 -6.99 -5.87 19.90
CA LYS A 73 -7.96 -6.95 20.14
C LYS A 73 -7.28 -8.32 20.26
N HIS A 74 -5.96 -8.38 20.26
CA HIS A 74 -5.17 -9.63 20.26
C HIS A 74 -5.48 -10.54 19.06
N GLU A 75 -5.84 -9.95 17.93
CA GLU A 75 -6.10 -10.65 16.68
C GLU A 75 -4.87 -10.56 15.75
N LYS A 76 -4.82 -11.47 14.79
CA LYS A 76 -3.80 -11.44 13.72
C LYS A 76 -4.45 -11.09 12.40
N LEU A 77 -3.63 -10.59 11.46
CA LEU A 77 -4.07 -10.25 10.12
C LEU A 77 -4.13 -11.52 9.24
N ASP A 78 -5.30 -11.81 8.70
CA ASP A 78 -5.41 -12.76 7.59
C ASP A 78 -5.08 -12.05 6.26
N LEU A 79 -5.03 -12.80 5.17
CA LEU A 79 -4.73 -12.24 3.84
C LEU A 79 -6.01 -12.05 3.02
N GLU A 80 -7.10 -11.59 3.66
CA GLU A 80 -8.39 -11.40 3.03
C GLU A 80 -8.92 -9.98 3.24
N GLY A 81 -9.68 -9.49 2.27
CA GLY A 81 -10.33 -8.19 2.33
C GLY A 81 -9.34 -7.05 2.57
N ASP A 82 -9.70 -6.12 3.44
CA ASP A 82 -8.88 -4.96 3.75
C ASP A 82 -7.55 -5.33 4.41
N ASN A 83 -7.50 -6.42 5.14
CA ASN A 83 -6.27 -6.88 5.79
C ASN A 83 -5.15 -7.16 4.79
N LEU A 84 -5.48 -7.69 3.62
CA LEU A 84 -4.49 -7.90 2.56
C LEU A 84 -3.85 -6.59 2.14
N TYR A 85 -4.62 -5.52 2.02
CA TYR A 85 -4.10 -4.21 1.67
C TYR A 85 -3.22 -3.63 2.78
N TYR A 86 -3.57 -3.85 4.05
CA TYR A 86 -2.71 -3.41 5.16
C TYR A 86 -1.38 -4.15 5.17
N VAL A 87 -1.39 -5.46 4.93
CA VAL A 87 -0.17 -6.26 4.79
C VAL A 87 0.68 -5.74 3.62
N ARG A 88 0.06 -5.46 2.49
CA ARG A 88 0.73 -4.89 1.32
C ARG A 88 1.41 -3.56 1.66
N ALA A 89 0.69 -2.67 2.35
CA ALA A 89 1.22 -1.35 2.70
C ALA A 89 2.45 -1.45 3.60
N LEU A 90 2.40 -2.29 4.62
CA LEU A 90 3.52 -2.50 5.53
C LEU A 90 4.72 -3.12 4.81
N TYR A 91 4.48 -4.10 3.96
CA TYR A 91 5.53 -4.76 3.18
C TYR A 91 6.20 -3.79 2.19
N GLU A 92 5.41 -3.05 1.41
CA GLU A 92 5.94 -2.06 0.46
C GLU A 92 6.72 -0.96 1.18
N HIS A 93 6.27 -0.53 2.36
CA HIS A 93 6.99 0.45 3.16
C HIS A 93 8.35 -0.09 3.65
N ALA A 94 8.40 -1.37 4.02
CA ALA A 94 9.66 -2.03 4.36
C ALA A 94 10.62 -2.08 3.18
N ILE A 95 10.11 -2.41 1.99
CA ILE A 95 10.93 -2.43 0.76
C ILE A 95 11.43 -1.04 0.41
N GLU A 96 10.61 -0.01 0.60
CA GLU A 96 11.04 1.38 0.39
C GLU A 96 12.19 1.74 1.33
N LYS A 97 12.09 1.39 2.62
CA LYS A 97 13.20 1.59 3.57
C LYS A 97 14.47 0.88 3.13
N TRP A 98 14.32 -0.37 2.66
CA TRP A 98 15.44 -1.16 2.15
C TRP A 98 16.12 -0.47 0.97
N SER A 99 15.34 0.05 0.02
CA SER A 99 15.87 0.71 -1.17
C SER A 99 16.56 2.05 -0.87
N HIS A 100 16.31 2.64 0.31
CA HIS A 100 16.99 3.85 0.80
C HIS A 100 18.08 3.52 1.82
N ASP A 101 18.59 2.29 1.81
CA ASP A 101 19.67 1.82 2.68
C ASP A 101 19.32 1.81 4.18
N ASN A 102 18.07 1.96 4.54
CA ASN A 102 17.61 1.80 5.92
C ASN A 102 17.28 0.33 6.18
N PHE A 103 18.30 -0.51 6.22
CA PHE A 103 18.17 -1.95 6.37
C PHE A 103 17.63 -2.36 7.74
N ASP A 104 18.07 -1.70 8.80
CA ASP A 104 17.59 -1.98 10.15
C ASP A 104 16.11 -1.66 10.30
N GLY A 105 15.67 -0.50 9.78
CA GLY A 105 14.26 -0.13 9.78
C GLY A 105 13.40 -1.08 8.95
N ALA A 106 13.90 -1.51 7.79
CA ALA A 106 13.22 -2.48 6.94
C ALA A 106 13.05 -3.82 7.64
N LYS A 107 14.12 -4.34 8.24
CA LYS A 107 14.10 -5.62 8.97
C LYS A 107 13.17 -5.57 10.18
N GLU A 108 13.19 -4.48 10.92
CA GLU A 108 12.30 -4.29 12.07
C GLU A 108 10.84 -4.35 11.65
N LEU A 109 10.47 -3.66 10.57
CA LEU A 109 9.11 -3.66 10.06
C LEU A 109 8.69 -5.04 9.54
N ILE A 110 9.58 -5.73 8.83
CA ILE A 110 9.35 -7.11 8.36
C ILE A 110 9.17 -8.07 9.55
N PHE A 111 9.97 -7.90 10.59
CA PHE A 111 9.86 -8.69 11.83
C PHE A 111 8.49 -8.51 12.48
N VAL A 112 8.05 -7.26 12.64
CA VAL A 112 6.73 -6.94 13.18
C VAL A 112 5.65 -7.61 12.32
N LEU A 113 5.74 -7.46 10.99
CA LEU A 113 4.78 -8.01 10.05
C LEU A 113 4.71 -9.54 10.16
N SER A 114 5.85 -10.23 10.28
CA SER A 114 5.90 -11.70 10.41
C SER A 114 5.19 -12.19 11.67
N ASN A 115 5.12 -11.38 12.73
CA ASN A 115 4.48 -11.75 13.98
C ASN A 115 2.97 -11.47 14.02
N ILE A 116 2.46 -10.63 13.12
CA ILE A 116 1.04 -10.24 13.11
C ILE A 116 0.23 -10.91 12.02
N ILE A 117 0.87 -11.64 11.12
CA ILE A 117 0.23 -12.32 10.00
C ILE A 117 -0.26 -13.70 10.42
N LYS A 118 -1.48 -14.04 9.98
CA LYS A 118 -2.08 -15.36 10.13
C LYS A 118 -1.96 -16.12 8.81
N ASP A 119 -0.72 -16.35 8.36
CA ASP A 119 -0.40 -17.11 7.16
C ASP A 119 1.02 -17.67 7.31
N GLU A 120 1.10 -18.98 7.49
CA GLU A 120 2.36 -19.66 7.78
C GLU A 120 3.38 -19.55 6.64
N THR A 121 2.91 -19.63 5.40
CA THR A 121 3.79 -19.54 4.22
C THR A 121 4.44 -18.16 4.12
N LEU A 122 3.65 -17.10 4.26
CA LEU A 122 4.16 -15.73 4.20
C LEU A 122 5.05 -15.42 5.41
N GLU A 123 4.69 -15.90 6.59
CA GLU A 123 5.51 -15.75 7.80
C GLU A 123 6.91 -16.32 7.58
N LYS A 124 7.00 -17.52 7.02
CA LYS A 124 8.30 -18.15 6.70
C LYS A 124 9.09 -17.36 5.67
N ALA A 125 8.44 -16.85 4.64
CA ALA A 125 9.09 -16.03 3.62
C ALA A 125 9.64 -14.73 4.21
N LEU A 126 8.89 -14.07 5.07
CA LEU A 126 9.33 -12.84 5.73
C LEU A 126 10.50 -13.09 6.67
N ASN A 127 10.51 -14.20 7.39
CA ASN A 127 11.62 -14.55 8.28
C ASN A 127 12.92 -14.78 7.52
N VAL A 128 12.86 -15.26 6.28
CA VAL A 128 14.05 -15.37 5.41
C VAL A 128 14.63 -13.98 5.12
N LEU A 129 13.79 -12.98 4.87
CA LEU A 129 14.24 -11.62 4.59
C LEU A 129 14.95 -10.97 5.77
N ILE A 130 14.59 -11.33 7.00
CA ILE A 130 15.19 -10.74 8.22
C ILE A 130 16.65 -11.13 8.36
N VAL A 131 17.05 -12.31 7.88
CA VAL A 131 18.44 -12.80 8.02
C VAL A 131 19.38 -12.25 6.95
N PHE A 132 18.85 -11.61 5.92
CA PHE A 132 19.66 -10.90 4.94
C PHE A 132 20.09 -9.54 5.49
#